data_b1a55ac767842c2f3f78a073d7c0aca5
#
_entry.id   b1a55ac767842c2f3f78a073d7c0aca5
#
_cell.length_a   1.000
_cell.length_b   1.000
_cell.length_c   1.000
_cell.angle_alpha   90.00
_cell.angle_beta   90.00
_cell.angle_gamma   90.00
#
_symmetry.space_group_name_H-M   'P 1'
#
loop_
_entity.id
_entity.type
_entity.pdbx_description
1 polymer ?
#
loop_
_entity_poly.entity_id
_entity_poly.type
_entity_poly.pdbx_seq_one_letter_code
_entity_poly.pdbx_strand_id
1 'polypeptide(L)'
;ATYNQVSAALNMNMTALASNKNPSESIINSIKSLKTSLPNAFVTICTYKPLTGMLTATDPSGVTTYYEYDSFNRLKRTYIKENSAEKNIRTYNYHYQSPSSGQNYILARTYTQEDGSHYLDQLQYFDGLGRPIQTVECGVTPDMADLVVYREYDSFDRESNVWLPTVISGNNGAYVQPSTFKAQAIGSNSNDANPYSTITYEVSPLNRVLKRFAPGQDWYNADKAVGTSYKTNISGDALLNCKRYTDASRESPR
;
A
#
# COMPACT_ATOMS: atom_id res chain seq x y z
N ALA A 1 4.83 13.37 -24.58
CA ALA A 1 5.69 13.19 -25.75
C ALA A 1 5.32 11.91 -26.50
N THR A 2 5.42 11.94 -27.83
CA THR A 2 5.22 10.73 -28.65
C THR A 2 6.49 9.87 -28.69
N TYR A 3 6.36 8.61 -29.06
CA TYR A 3 7.51 7.70 -29.25
C TYR A 3 8.59 8.32 -30.17
N ASN A 4 8.18 8.90 -31.29
CA ASN A 4 9.11 9.52 -32.25
C ASN A 4 9.86 10.71 -31.66
N GLN A 5 9.21 11.53 -30.84
CA GLN A 5 9.84 12.64 -30.14
C GLN A 5 10.89 12.15 -29.13
N VAL A 6 10.56 11.10 -28.37
CA VAL A 6 11.50 10.50 -27.40
C VAL A 6 12.69 9.85 -28.12
N SER A 7 12.44 9.07 -29.17
CA SER A 7 13.47 8.42 -29.98
C SER A 7 14.42 9.43 -30.62
N ALA A 8 13.89 10.52 -31.18
CA ALA A 8 14.71 11.59 -31.75
C ALA A 8 15.54 12.32 -30.70
N ALA A 9 14.97 12.60 -29.52
CA ALA A 9 15.65 13.27 -28.42
C ALA A 9 16.78 12.44 -27.81
N LEU A 10 16.58 11.10 -27.70
CA LEU A 10 17.59 10.17 -27.19
C LEU A 10 18.69 9.89 -28.21
N ASN A 11 18.40 9.97 -29.51
CA ASN A 11 19.27 9.56 -30.61
C ASN A 11 19.91 8.17 -30.39
N MET A 12 19.10 7.22 -29.93
CA MET A 12 19.51 5.84 -29.59
C MET A 12 18.63 4.83 -30.29
N ASN A 13 19.15 3.61 -30.46
CA ASN A 13 18.35 2.48 -30.90
C ASN A 13 17.41 2.06 -29.76
N MET A 14 16.13 2.38 -29.90
CA MET A 14 15.11 2.12 -28.87
C MET A 14 14.89 0.64 -28.61
N THR A 15 15.06 -0.24 -29.62
CA THR A 15 14.96 -1.70 -29.44
C THR A 15 16.12 -2.23 -28.63
N ALA A 16 17.33 -1.76 -28.90
CA ALA A 16 18.52 -2.12 -28.12
C ALA A 16 18.43 -1.57 -26.68
N LEU A 17 17.88 -0.37 -26.51
CA LEU A 17 17.63 0.20 -25.18
C LEU A 17 16.62 -0.63 -24.40
N ALA A 18 15.50 -1.01 -25.02
CA ALA A 18 14.44 -1.81 -24.38
C ALA A 18 14.90 -3.21 -23.96
N SER A 19 15.85 -3.79 -24.69
CA SER A 19 16.44 -5.10 -24.37
C SER A 19 17.60 -5.03 -23.38
N ASN A 20 18.11 -3.84 -23.08
CA ASN A 20 19.25 -3.66 -22.18
C ASN A 20 18.84 -3.77 -20.72
N LYS A 21 19.10 -4.93 -20.11
CA LYS A 21 18.77 -5.20 -18.71
C LYS A 21 19.69 -4.53 -17.69
N ASN A 22 20.82 -3.96 -18.15
CA ASN A 22 21.81 -3.33 -17.28
C ASN A 22 22.43 -2.10 -18.00
N PRO A 23 21.64 -1.03 -18.19
CA PRO A 23 22.12 0.16 -18.89
C PRO A 23 23.28 0.83 -18.16
N SER A 24 24.28 1.26 -18.92
CA SER A 24 25.41 2.01 -18.37
C SER A 24 24.94 3.38 -17.81
N GLU A 25 25.76 3.95 -16.96
CA GLU A 25 25.46 5.28 -16.37
C GLU A 25 25.33 6.37 -17.46
N SER A 26 26.08 6.26 -18.56
CA SER A 26 25.94 7.17 -19.70
C SER A 26 24.56 7.09 -20.36
N ILE A 27 23.99 5.89 -20.52
CA ILE A 27 22.64 5.70 -21.03
C ILE A 27 21.61 6.29 -20.05
N ILE A 28 21.77 6.04 -18.76
CA ILE A 28 20.88 6.60 -17.73
C ILE A 28 20.94 8.14 -17.76
N ASN A 29 22.10 8.73 -17.89
CA ASN A 29 22.27 10.18 -17.98
C ASN A 29 21.66 10.75 -19.26
N SER A 30 21.75 10.04 -20.40
CA SER A 30 21.06 10.42 -21.63
C SER A 30 19.53 10.39 -21.47
N ILE A 31 18.99 9.42 -20.74
CA ILE A 31 17.57 9.38 -20.42
C ILE A 31 17.19 10.55 -19.49
N LYS A 32 18.02 10.89 -18.52
CA LYS A 32 17.81 12.06 -17.64
C LYS A 32 17.76 13.37 -18.42
N SER A 33 18.55 13.51 -19.49
CA SER A 33 18.58 14.70 -20.34
C SER A 33 17.29 14.91 -21.16
N LEU A 34 16.41 13.90 -21.25
CA LEU A 34 15.09 14.05 -21.88
C LEU A 34 14.25 15.17 -21.24
N LYS A 35 14.42 15.43 -19.97
CA LYS A 35 13.75 16.54 -19.28
C LYS A 35 14.07 17.90 -19.94
N THR A 36 15.32 18.10 -20.37
CA THR A 36 15.75 19.32 -21.04
C THR A 36 15.33 19.33 -22.51
N SER A 37 15.42 18.18 -23.19
CA SER A 37 15.09 18.05 -24.61
C SER A 37 13.57 18.05 -24.87
N LEU A 38 12.76 17.69 -23.87
CA LEU A 38 11.30 17.62 -23.96
C LEU A 38 10.65 18.36 -22.77
N PRO A 39 10.74 19.70 -22.71
CA PRO A 39 10.37 20.49 -21.52
C PRO A 39 8.89 20.37 -21.13
N ASN A 40 8.02 19.97 -22.06
CA ASN A 40 6.60 19.74 -21.80
C ASN A 40 6.26 18.29 -21.43
N ALA A 41 7.27 17.43 -21.22
CA ALA A 41 7.08 16.03 -20.83
C ALA A 41 7.47 15.81 -19.36
N PHE A 42 6.63 15.11 -18.62
CA PHE A 42 7.00 14.60 -17.31
C PHE A 42 7.81 13.31 -17.50
N VAL A 43 9.09 13.37 -17.09
CA VAL A 43 10.01 12.23 -17.20
C VAL A 43 10.31 11.70 -15.81
N THR A 44 9.94 10.44 -15.55
CA THR A 44 10.31 9.69 -14.35
C THR A 44 11.24 8.56 -14.74
N ILE A 45 12.35 8.40 -14.00
CA ILE A 45 13.36 7.38 -14.29
C ILE A 45 13.50 6.46 -13.09
N CYS A 46 13.32 5.16 -13.32
CA CYS A 46 13.50 4.15 -12.28
C CYS A 46 14.61 3.18 -12.66
N THR A 47 15.47 2.85 -11.69
CA THR A 47 16.48 1.79 -11.83
C THR A 47 16.16 0.64 -10.89
N TYR A 48 16.46 -0.59 -11.31
CA TYR A 48 16.11 -1.80 -10.60
C TYR A 48 17.31 -2.74 -10.46
N LYS A 49 17.34 -3.49 -9.38
CA LYS A 49 18.22 -4.64 -9.21
C LYS A 49 17.37 -5.92 -9.36
N PRO A 50 17.76 -6.84 -10.28
CA PRO A 50 17.05 -8.11 -10.43
C PRO A 50 16.90 -8.85 -9.10
N LEU A 51 15.74 -9.46 -8.87
CA LEU A 51 15.39 -10.24 -7.66
C LEU A 51 15.40 -9.44 -6.35
N THR A 52 15.62 -8.13 -6.38
CA THR A 52 15.62 -7.27 -5.17
C THR A 52 14.51 -6.24 -5.25
N GLY A 53 14.52 -5.38 -6.28
CA GLY A 53 13.54 -4.33 -6.43
C GLY A 53 14.11 -3.03 -7.01
N MET A 54 13.39 -1.93 -6.81
CA MET A 54 13.77 -0.60 -7.28
C MET A 54 14.97 -0.08 -6.48
N LEU A 55 16.01 0.41 -7.17
CA LEU A 55 17.17 1.05 -6.52
C LEU A 55 17.04 2.56 -6.44
N THR A 56 16.54 3.18 -7.50
CA THR A 56 16.32 4.63 -7.54
C THR A 56 15.05 4.98 -8.29
N ALA A 57 14.41 6.07 -7.90
CA ALA A 57 13.35 6.73 -8.65
C ALA A 57 13.65 8.22 -8.72
N THR A 58 13.86 8.76 -9.94
CA THR A 58 14.02 10.19 -10.16
C THR A 58 12.73 10.76 -10.69
N ASP A 59 12.17 11.73 -9.99
CA ASP A 59 10.93 12.40 -10.33
C ASP A 59 11.09 13.45 -11.45
N PRO A 60 10.00 14.00 -12.01
CA PRO A 60 10.09 15.04 -13.02
C PRO A 60 10.76 16.34 -12.54
N SER A 61 10.84 16.60 -11.24
CA SER A 61 11.57 17.74 -10.67
C SER A 61 13.09 17.52 -10.65
N GLY A 62 13.53 16.26 -10.78
CA GLY A 62 14.91 15.82 -10.77
C GLY A 62 15.39 15.31 -9.41
N VAL A 63 14.49 15.22 -8.42
CA VAL A 63 14.83 14.65 -7.12
C VAL A 63 14.89 13.13 -7.25
N THR A 64 16.00 12.54 -6.78
CA THR A 64 16.20 11.08 -6.80
C THR A 64 16.01 10.51 -5.42
N THR A 65 15.02 9.61 -5.29
CA THR A 65 14.83 8.76 -4.12
C THR A 65 15.63 7.48 -4.31
N TYR A 66 16.40 7.11 -3.31
CA TYR A 66 17.18 5.87 -3.22
C TYR A 66 16.48 4.87 -2.33
N TYR A 67 16.58 3.59 -2.69
CA TYR A 67 15.99 2.46 -1.97
C TYR A 67 17.10 1.52 -1.53
N GLU A 68 17.24 1.30 -0.23
CA GLU A 68 18.22 0.39 0.35
C GLU A 68 17.49 -0.83 0.92
N TYR A 69 18.05 -2.02 0.69
CA TYR A 69 17.48 -3.29 1.11
C TYR A 69 18.41 -3.98 2.11
N ASP A 70 17.83 -4.79 2.98
CA ASP A 70 18.58 -5.65 3.90
C ASP A 70 19.07 -6.94 3.22
N SER A 71 19.75 -7.81 3.98
CA SER A 71 20.29 -9.08 3.49
C SER A 71 19.22 -10.09 3.03
N PHE A 72 17.95 -9.87 3.36
CA PHE A 72 16.81 -10.66 2.94
C PHE A 72 16.03 -10.02 1.78
N ASN A 73 16.59 -9.00 1.13
CA ASN A 73 15.96 -8.23 0.07
C ASN A 73 14.65 -7.53 0.49
N ARG A 74 14.50 -7.17 1.79
CA ARG A 74 13.40 -6.36 2.27
C ARG A 74 13.84 -4.90 2.30
N LEU A 75 12.91 -3.98 2.01
CA LEU A 75 13.20 -2.55 2.02
C LEU A 75 13.60 -2.09 3.43
N LYS A 76 14.84 -1.62 3.57
CA LYS A 76 15.39 -1.13 4.84
C LYS A 76 15.19 0.36 5.04
N ARG A 77 15.40 1.16 3.99
CA ARG A 77 15.16 2.60 4.02
C ARG A 77 14.97 3.20 2.64
N THR A 78 14.32 4.36 2.60
CA THR A 78 14.33 5.27 1.47
C THR A 78 14.96 6.58 1.89
N TYR A 79 15.77 7.19 1.01
CA TYR A 79 16.46 8.45 1.30
C TYR A 79 16.71 9.26 0.04
N ILE A 80 16.99 10.54 0.21
CA ILE A 80 17.50 11.43 -0.85
C ILE A 80 18.94 11.82 -0.54
N LYS A 81 19.64 12.34 -1.55
CA LYS A 81 20.99 12.93 -1.39
C LYS A 81 20.94 14.41 -1.69
N GLU A 82 21.42 15.21 -0.76
CA GLU A 82 21.60 16.64 -0.92
C GLU A 82 23.01 17.02 -0.49
N ASN A 83 23.77 17.69 -1.38
CA ASN A 83 25.17 18.04 -1.15
C ASN A 83 26.02 16.86 -0.63
N SER A 84 25.80 15.67 -1.18
CA SER A 84 26.44 14.40 -0.77
C SER A 84 26.01 13.86 0.61
N ALA A 85 25.16 14.56 1.35
CA ALA A 85 24.57 14.07 2.59
C ALA A 85 23.33 13.22 2.31
N GLU A 86 23.19 12.09 3.01
CA GLU A 86 22.02 11.23 2.91
C GLU A 86 20.97 11.68 3.94
N LYS A 87 19.77 11.99 3.46
CA LYS A 87 18.63 12.37 4.28
C LYS A 87 17.56 11.28 4.21
N ASN A 88 17.30 10.61 5.30
CA ASN A 88 16.29 9.56 5.35
C ASN A 88 14.89 10.15 5.18
N ILE A 89 14.09 9.52 4.30
CA ILE A 89 12.66 9.78 4.17
C ILE A 89 11.90 8.80 5.06
N ARG A 90 12.23 7.51 4.95
CA ARG A 90 11.57 6.45 5.71
C ARG A 90 12.54 5.31 6.01
N THR A 91 12.42 4.76 7.21
CA THR A 91 13.17 3.56 7.63
C THR A 91 12.22 2.47 8.09
N TYR A 92 12.64 1.20 7.93
CA TYR A 92 11.86 0.03 8.32
C TYR A 92 12.69 -0.86 9.22
N ASN A 93 12.10 -1.28 10.33
CA ASN A 93 12.66 -2.28 11.23
C ASN A 93 11.72 -3.48 11.29
N TYR A 94 12.23 -4.66 10.97
CA TYR A 94 11.49 -5.91 10.93
C TYR A 94 11.78 -6.70 12.19
N HIS A 95 10.78 -6.89 13.03
CA HIS A 95 10.90 -7.64 14.26
C HIS A 95 10.15 -8.97 14.17
N TYR A 96 10.88 -10.06 14.37
CA TYR A 96 10.35 -11.41 14.40
C TYR A 96 10.53 -11.98 15.80
N GLN A 97 9.42 -12.33 16.45
CA GLN A 97 9.43 -12.94 17.76
C GLN A 97 9.59 -14.47 17.67
N SER A 98 10.24 -15.04 18.68
CA SER A 98 10.15 -16.49 18.94
C SER A 98 8.70 -16.85 19.28
N PRO A 99 8.20 -18.07 18.92
CA PRO A 99 6.80 -18.46 19.11
C PRO A 99 6.24 -18.32 20.54
N SER A 100 7.10 -18.12 21.51
CA SER A 100 6.72 -18.08 22.95
C SER A 100 6.57 -16.69 23.55
N SER A 101 6.88 -15.60 22.84
CA SER A 101 6.86 -14.26 23.46
C SER A 101 6.64 -13.12 22.47
N GLY A 102 5.41 -12.66 22.36
CA GLY A 102 5.06 -11.42 21.66
C GLY A 102 4.50 -11.59 20.25
N GLN A 103 4.36 -10.49 19.54
CA GLN A 103 3.83 -10.42 18.18
C GLN A 103 4.93 -10.01 17.20
N ASN A 104 4.86 -10.55 15.98
CA ASN A 104 5.68 -10.06 14.88
C ASN A 104 5.22 -8.66 14.49
N TYR A 105 6.15 -7.75 14.24
CA TYR A 105 5.79 -6.42 13.77
C TYR A 105 6.81 -5.82 12.79
N ILE A 106 6.36 -4.83 12.06
CA ILE A 106 7.20 -3.94 11.27
C ILE A 106 7.04 -2.53 11.84
N LEU A 107 8.13 -1.92 12.27
CA LEU A 107 8.18 -0.49 12.60
C LEU A 107 8.60 0.28 11.34
N ALA A 108 7.74 1.17 10.89
CA ALA A 108 8.03 2.12 9.83
C ALA A 108 8.13 3.53 10.44
N ARG A 109 9.31 4.15 10.34
CA ARG A 109 9.55 5.52 10.77
C ARG A 109 9.62 6.44 9.57
N THR A 110 8.76 7.45 9.54
CA THR A 110 8.74 8.49 8.51
C THR A 110 9.28 9.78 9.09
N TYR A 111 10.34 10.30 8.51
CA TYR A 111 10.98 11.54 8.96
C TYR A 111 10.22 12.74 8.39
N THR A 112 9.90 13.69 9.25
CA THR A 112 9.19 14.94 8.91
C THR A 112 10.12 16.14 8.85
N GLN A 113 11.36 16.00 9.35
CA GLN A 113 12.42 16.99 9.23
C GLN A 113 13.71 16.36 8.70
N GLU A 114 14.47 17.17 7.96
CA GLU A 114 15.69 16.73 7.27
C GLU A 114 16.83 16.32 8.21
N ASP A 115 16.87 16.92 9.41
CA ASP A 115 17.87 16.63 10.44
C ASP A 115 17.57 15.33 11.20
N GLY A 116 16.42 14.69 10.93
CA GLY A 116 15.98 13.46 11.58
C GLY A 116 15.45 13.65 13.00
N SER A 117 15.32 14.90 13.49
CA SER A 117 14.87 15.20 14.85
C SER A 117 13.38 14.92 15.08
N HIS A 118 12.57 15.00 14.01
CA HIS A 118 11.14 14.76 14.08
C HIS A 118 10.72 13.64 13.12
N TYR A 119 9.88 12.74 13.61
CA TYR A 119 9.42 11.58 12.85
C TYR A 119 8.06 11.10 13.37
N LEU A 120 7.40 10.31 12.55
CA LEU A 120 6.18 9.58 12.88
C LEU A 120 6.47 8.09 12.81
N ASP A 121 6.16 7.37 13.87
CA ASP A 121 6.32 5.92 13.96
C ASP A 121 4.97 5.23 13.76
N GLN A 122 4.96 4.24 12.88
CA GLN A 122 3.85 3.33 12.65
C GLN A 122 4.31 1.91 12.90
N LEU A 123 3.64 1.18 13.78
CA LEU A 123 3.84 -0.25 13.98
C LEU A 123 2.70 -1.03 13.35
N GLN A 124 3.04 -2.03 12.56
CA GLN A 124 2.08 -2.99 12.03
C GLN A 124 2.38 -4.36 12.64
N TYR A 125 1.43 -4.88 13.42
CA TYR A 125 1.50 -6.18 14.06
C TYR A 125 0.84 -7.25 13.20
N PHE A 126 1.43 -8.46 13.23
CA PHE A 126 1.01 -9.59 12.41
C PHE A 126 0.73 -10.81 13.28
N ASP A 127 -0.21 -11.63 12.85
CA ASP A 127 -0.43 -12.95 13.44
C ASP A 127 0.59 -13.99 12.95
N GLY A 128 0.43 -15.23 13.39
CA GLY A 128 1.30 -16.36 13.04
C GLY A 128 1.26 -16.74 11.55
N LEU A 129 0.27 -16.28 10.79
CA LEU A 129 0.15 -16.49 9.34
C LEU A 129 0.68 -15.30 8.53
N GLY A 130 1.18 -14.24 9.20
CA GLY A 130 1.66 -13.03 8.56
C GLY A 130 0.55 -12.07 8.10
N ARG A 131 -0.67 -12.20 8.64
CA ARG A 131 -1.77 -11.29 8.35
C ARG A 131 -1.71 -10.08 9.29
N PRO A 132 -1.91 -8.84 8.81
CA PRO A 132 -1.91 -7.66 9.68
C PRO A 132 -3.14 -7.64 10.58
N ILE A 133 -2.93 -7.72 11.90
CA ILE A 133 -4.01 -7.72 12.90
C ILE A 133 -4.17 -6.37 13.59
N GLN A 134 -3.10 -5.59 13.73
CA GLN A 134 -3.16 -4.30 14.40
C GLN A 134 -2.19 -3.31 13.76
N THR A 135 -2.63 -2.07 13.62
CA THR A 135 -1.78 -0.95 13.22
C THR A 135 -1.82 0.10 14.33
N VAL A 136 -0.66 0.57 14.76
CA VAL A 136 -0.49 1.58 15.78
C VAL A 136 0.25 2.78 15.19
N GLU A 137 -0.40 3.92 15.16
CA GLU A 137 0.20 5.22 14.85
C GLU A 137 0.62 5.87 16.17
N CYS A 138 1.93 5.98 16.40
CA CYS A 138 2.45 6.39 17.70
C CYS A 138 2.37 7.90 17.92
N GLY A 139 1.80 8.31 19.05
CA GLY A 139 1.83 9.69 19.52
C GLY A 139 1.19 10.70 18.57
N VAL A 140 0.17 10.31 17.79
CA VAL A 140 -0.43 11.16 16.74
C VAL A 140 -1.54 12.08 17.25
N THR A 141 -1.95 11.93 18.51
CA THR A 141 -2.92 12.84 19.12
C THR A 141 -2.24 14.05 19.78
N PRO A 142 -2.96 15.15 20.08
CA PRO A 142 -2.37 16.29 20.80
C PRO A 142 -1.74 15.92 22.14
N ASP A 143 -2.29 14.90 22.81
CA ASP A 143 -1.78 14.40 24.11
C ASP A 143 -0.74 13.27 23.95
N MET A 144 -0.17 13.14 22.75
CA MET A 144 0.82 12.10 22.40
C MET A 144 0.34 10.67 22.66
N ALA A 145 -0.97 10.43 22.57
CA ALA A 145 -1.53 9.09 22.63
C ALA A 145 -1.47 8.40 21.25
N ASP A 146 -1.48 7.08 21.27
CA ASP A 146 -1.46 6.26 20.06
C ASP A 146 -2.86 6.12 19.47
N LEU A 147 -2.94 6.08 18.14
CA LEU A 147 -4.15 5.73 17.41
C LEU A 147 -4.02 4.29 16.91
N VAL A 148 -4.92 3.42 17.36
CA VAL A 148 -4.85 1.98 17.10
C VAL A 148 -6.03 1.55 16.23
N VAL A 149 -5.74 0.76 15.20
CA VAL A 149 -6.73 0.07 14.34
C VAL A 149 -6.56 -1.43 14.51
N TYR A 150 -7.66 -2.15 14.71
CA TYR A 150 -7.67 -3.58 14.87
C TYR A 150 -8.51 -4.27 13.79
N ARG A 151 -8.05 -5.43 13.30
CA ARG A 151 -8.71 -6.25 12.27
C ARG A 151 -8.95 -7.65 12.75
N GLU A 152 -10.08 -8.21 12.36
CA GLU A 152 -10.43 -9.60 12.62
C GLU A 152 -10.59 -10.37 11.32
N TYR A 153 -10.28 -11.65 11.38
CA TYR A 153 -10.39 -12.57 10.26
C TYR A 153 -11.38 -13.68 10.58
N ASP A 154 -12.10 -14.15 9.56
CA ASP A 154 -13.01 -15.28 9.68
C ASP A 154 -12.25 -16.62 9.63
N SER A 155 -12.99 -17.72 9.76
CA SER A 155 -12.43 -19.09 9.72
C SER A 155 -11.83 -19.49 8.36
N PHE A 156 -12.01 -18.67 7.32
CA PHE A 156 -11.45 -18.86 6.00
C PHE A 156 -10.32 -17.86 5.71
N ASP A 157 -9.75 -17.26 6.75
CA ASP A 157 -8.64 -16.29 6.66
C ASP A 157 -8.96 -14.99 5.91
N ARG A 158 -10.25 -14.64 5.80
CA ARG A 158 -10.71 -13.41 5.16
C ARG A 158 -10.98 -12.33 6.20
N GLU A 159 -10.63 -11.06 5.90
CA GLU A 159 -10.93 -9.93 6.77
C GLU A 159 -12.46 -9.82 6.97
N SER A 160 -12.91 -9.93 8.21
CA SER A 160 -14.32 -9.90 8.57
C SER A 160 -14.76 -8.60 9.20
N ASN A 161 -14.04 -8.15 10.22
CA ASN A 161 -14.32 -6.91 10.92
C ASN A 161 -13.09 -5.98 10.94
N VAL A 162 -13.34 -4.71 10.65
CA VAL A 162 -12.35 -3.62 10.80
C VAL A 162 -12.90 -2.63 11.80
N TRP A 163 -12.25 -2.56 12.96
CA TRP A 163 -12.63 -1.69 14.05
C TRP A 163 -12.27 -0.24 13.75
N LEU A 164 -13.10 0.70 14.24
CA LEU A 164 -12.80 2.12 14.16
C LEU A 164 -11.49 2.43 14.87
N PRO A 165 -10.71 3.40 14.36
CA PRO A 165 -9.51 3.86 15.02
C PRO A 165 -9.83 4.31 16.44
N THR A 166 -9.07 3.81 17.42
CA THR A 166 -9.29 4.06 18.84
C THR A 166 -8.04 4.63 19.48
N VAL A 167 -8.21 5.70 20.24
CA VAL A 167 -7.11 6.34 20.98
C VAL A 167 -6.77 5.54 22.21
N ILE A 168 -5.50 5.18 22.37
CA ILE A 168 -4.96 4.44 23.53
C ILE A 168 -3.84 5.26 24.16
N SER A 169 -4.07 5.77 25.35
CA SER A 169 -3.09 6.58 26.09
C SER A 169 -2.02 5.71 26.74
N GLY A 170 -0.76 6.19 26.75
CA GLY A 170 0.36 5.56 27.42
C GLY A 170 0.81 4.23 26.81
N ASN A 171 0.37 3.88 25.60
CA ASN A 171 0.66 2.62 24.95
C ASN A 171 2.07 2.56 24.34
N ASN A 172 2.61 3.70 23.90
CA ASN A 172 3.97 3.84 23.34
C ASN A 172 4.30 2.82 22.24
N GLY A 173 3.37 2.61 21.31
CA GLY A 173 3.53 1.69 20.19
C GLY A 173 3.34 0.22 20.53
N ALA A 174 3.06 -0.17 21.79
CA ALA A 174 2.91 -1.56 22.17
C ALA A 174 1.67 -2.24 21.53
N TYR A 175 1.72 -3.56 21.40
CA TYR A 175 0.56 -4.34 21.00
C TYR A 175 -0.54 -4.28 22.06
N VAL A 176 -1.73 -3.89 21.68
CA VAL A 176 -2.89 -3.84 22.56
C VAL A 176 -3.65 -5.16 22.48
N GLN A 177 -3.88 -5.79 23.63
CA GLN A 177 -4.65 -7.03 23.68
C GLN A 177 -6.07 -6.83 23.11
N PRO A 178 -6.61 -7.78 22.32
CA PRO A 178 -7.91 -7.62 21.65
C PRO A 178 -9.05 -7.25 22.60
N SER A 179 -9.09 -7.86 23.79
CA SER A 179 -10.13 -7.57 24.80
C SER A 179 -10.05 -6.13 25.30
N THR A 180 -8.85 -5.64 25.57
CA THR A 180 -8.61 -4.26 26.00
C THR A 180 -8.97 -3.27 24.90
N PHE A 181 -8.52 -3.54 23.67
CA PHE A 181 -8.84 -2.70 22.52
C PHE A 181 -10.36 -2.60 22.30
N LYS A 182 -11.07 -3.73 22.28
CA LYS A 182 -12.52 -3.77 22.04
C LYS A 182 -13.30 -3.00 23.10
N ALA A 183 -12.94 -3.18 24.39
CA ALA A 183 -13.58 -2.45 25.48
C ALA A 183 -13.38 -0.93 25.32
N GLN A 184 -12.17 -0.50 24.98
CA GLN A 184 -11.85 0.92 24.75
C GLN A 184 -12.60 1.47 23.51
N ALA A 185 -12.64 0.72 22.43
CA ALA A 185 -13.33 1.09 21.20
C ALA A 185 -14.85 1.27 21.43
N ILE A 186 -15.48 0.35 22.14
CA ILE A 186 -16.90 0.44 22.53
C ILE A 186 -17.13 1.67 23.40
N GLY A 187 -16.33 1.86 24.45
CA GLY A 187 -16.45 3.03 25.34
C GLY A 187 -16.27 4.36 24.62
N SER A 188 -15.31 4.45 23.71
CA SER A 188 -15.03 5.66 22.92
C SER A 188 -16.10 6.00 21.89
N ASN A 189 -16.93 5.03 21.50
CA ASN A 189 -18.00 5.18 20.54
C ASN A 189 -19.40 5.11 21.20
N SER A 190 -19.59 5.82 22.31
CA SER A 190 -20.87 5.92 23.01
C SER A 190 -21.47 4.59 23.45
N ASN A 191 -20.65 3.60 23.76
CA ASN A 191 -21.01 2.23 24.08
C ASN A 191 -21.75 1.49 22.94
N ASP A 192 -21.56 1.89 21.68
CA ASP A 192 -22.04 1.12 20.54
C ASP A 192 -21.35 -0.26 20.53
N ALA A 193 -22.13 -1.33 20.43
CA ALA A 193 -21.61 -2.69 20.47
C ALA A 193 -20.87 -3.08 19.17
N ASN A 194 -21.11 -2.38 18.06
CA ASN A 194 -20.50 -2.62 16.75
C ASN A 194 -19.72 -1.40 16.21
N PRO A 195 -18.70 -0.85 16.91
CA PRO A 195 -17.89 0.24 16.38
C PRO A 195 -16.88 -0.27 15.35
N TYR A 196 -17.36 -1.08 14.39
CA TYR A 196 -16.55 -1.68 13.33
C TYR A 196 -17.37 -1.89 12.06
N SER A 197 -16.71 -1.89 10.92
CA SER A 197 -17.30 -2.33 9.65
C SER A 197 -17.22 -3.84 9.53
N THR A 198 -18.27 -4.46 8.96
CA THR A 198 -18.34 -5.91 8.77
C THR A 198 -18.47 -6.24 7.29
N ILE A 199 -17.72 -7.25 6.84
CA ILE A 199 -17.80 -7.79 5.48
C ILE A 199 -18.38 -9.18 5.53
N THR A 200 -19.40 -9.43 4.71
CA THR A 200 -19.93 -10.79 4.51
C THR A 200 -19.58 -11.29 3.11
N TYR A 201 -19.19 -12.52 3.03
CA TYR A 201 -18.76 -13.16 1.79
C TYR A 201 -19.71 -14.26 1.36
N GLU A 202 -19.68 -14.60 0.09
CA GLU A 202 -20.34 -15.81 -0.39
C GLU A 202 -19.66 -17.07 0.16
N VAL A 203 -20.39 -18.18 0.10
CA VAL A 203 -19.90 -19.48 0.60
C VAL A 203 -18.89 -20.14 -0.37
N SER A 204 -18.72 -19.60 -1.57
CA SER A 204 -17.83 -20.18 -2.58
C SER A 204 -16.35 -19.82 -2.34
N PRO A 205 -15.41 -20.62 -2.87
CA PRO A 205 -13.97 -20.33 -2.80
C PRO A 205 -13.54 -19.03 -3.54
N LEU A 206 -14.44 -18.39 -4.28
CA LEU A 206 -14.14 -17.14 -5.00
C LEU A 206 -14.04 -15.93 -4.06
N ASN A 207 -14.43 -16.08 -2.78
CA ASN A 207 -14.32 -15.05 -1.74
C ASN A 207 -14.97 -13.71 -2.15
N ARG A 208 -16.08 -13.76 -2.92
CA ARG A 208 -16.77 -12.56 -3.37
C ARG A 208 -17.54 -11.92 -2.23
N VAL A 209 -17.41 -10.60 -2.08
CA VAL A 209 -18.12 -9.82 -1.06
C VAL A 209 -19.60 -9.71 -1.44
N LEU A 210 -20.51 -10.09 -0.56
CA LEU A 210 -21.95 -9.95 -0.72
C LEU A 210 -22.50 -8.68 -0.07
N LYS A 211 -22.03 -8.37 1.15
CA LYS A 211 -22.46 -7.18 1.89
C LYS A 211 -21.29 -6.55 2.62
N ARG A 212 -21.33 -5.24 2.71
CA ARG A 212 -20.41 -4.46 3.55
C ARG A 212 -21.24 -3.53 4.42
N PHE A 213 -21.18 -3.73 5.72
CA PHE A 213 -21.81 -2.89 6.73
C PHE A 213 -20.85 -1.79 7.17
N ALA A 214 -21.38 -0.57 7.31
CA ALA A 214 -20.69 0.49 8.02
C ALA A 214 -20.70 0.22 9.55
N PRO A 215 -19.83 0.89 10.34
CA PRO A 215 -19.88 0.81 11.80
C PRO A 215 -21.24 1.26 12.36
N GLY A 216 -21.68 0.63 13.42
CA GLY A 216 -22.89 0.97 14.16
C GLY A 216 -23.87 -0.20 14.31
N GLN A 217 -24.24 -0.48 15.56
CA GLN A 217 -25.13 -1.58 15.90
C GLN A 217 -26.52 -1.44 15.25
N ASP A 218 -27.06 -0.22 15.22
CA ASP A 218 -28.39 0.03 14.65
C ASP A 218 -28.41 -0.18 13.12
N TRP A 219 -27.32 0.19 12.43
CA TRP A 219 -27.16 -0.06 10.99
C TRP A 219 -27.08 -1.55 10.69
N TYR A 220 -26.32 -2.28 11.51
CA TYR A 220 -26.18 -3.72 11.39
C TYR A 220 -27.52 -4.44 11.62
N ASN A 221 -28.23 -4.10 12.71
CA ASN A 221 -29.51 -4.68 13.05
C ASN A 221 -30.61 -4.38 12.02
N ALA A 222 -30.57 -3.23 11.38
CA ALA A 222 -31.49 -2.83 10.32
C ALA A 222 -31.10 -3.38 8.93
N ASP A 223 -30.10 -4.25 8.84
CA ASP A 223 -29.53 -4.82 7.58
C ASP A 223 -29.16 -3.74 6.55
N LYS A 224 -28.71 -2.56 7.01
CA LYS A 224 -28.28 -1.47 6.14
C LYS A 224 -26.84 -1.67 5.69
N ALA A 225 -26.68 -2.31 4.56
CA ALA A 225 -25.39 -2.63 3.97
C ALA A 225 -25.32 -2.22 2.51
N VAL A 226 -24.10 -2.02 2.02
CA VAL A 226 -23.85 -1.98 0.57
C VAL A 226 -23.85 -3.42 0.06
N GLY A 227 -24.87 -3.79 -0.69
CA GLY A 227 -25.01 -5.12 -1.29
C GLY A 227 -24.33 -5.20 -2.65
N THR A 228 -23.66 -6.32 -2.94
CA THR A 228 -23.05 -6.63 -4.23
C THR A 228 -23.67 -7.89 -4.80
N SER A 229 -24.19 -7.82 -6.02
CA SER A 229 -24.71 -8.97 -6.76
C SER A 229 -23.78 -9.29 -7.93
N TYR A 230 -23.40 -10.54 -8.04
CA TYR A 230 -22.59 -11.04 -9.16
C TYR A 230 -23.50 -11.75 -10.16
N LYS A 231 -23.51 -11.27 -11.37
CA LYS A 231 -24.38 -11.78 -12.44
C LYS A 231 -23.56 -12.01 -13.71
N THR A 232 -23.97 -13.00 -14.49
CA THR A 232 -23.37 -13.25 -15.82
C THR A 232 -23.92 -12.27 -16.83
N ASN A 233 -23.11 -11.96 -17.85
CA ASN A 233 -23.59 -11.22 -19.01
C ASN A 233 -24.60 -12.08 -19.79
N ILE A 234 -25.78 -11.52 -20.03
CA ILE A 234 -26.87 -12.19 -20.79
C ILE A 234 -27.18 -11.33 -22.02
N SER A 235 -26.92 -11.87 -23.21
CA SER A 235 -27.23 -11.17 -24.47
C SER A 235 -28.73 -10.93 -24.61
N GLY A 236 -29.10 -9.69 -24.91
CA GLY A 236 -30.51 -9.28 -25.07
C GLY A 236 -31.23 -8.91 -23.79
N ASP A 237 -30.63 -9.09 -22.63
CA ASP A 237 -31.18 -8.60 -21.35
C ASP A 237 -30.97 -7.09 -21.20
N ALA A 238 -32.00 -6.34 -20.80
CA ALA A 238 -31.94 -4.89 -20.69
C ALA A 238 -30.93 -4.38 -19.61
N LEU A 239 -30.70 -5.17 -18.57
CA LEU A 239 -29.84 -4.81 -17.44
C LEU A 239 -28.48 -5.55 -17.44
N LEU A 240 -28.47 -6.78 -18.03
CA LEU A 240 -27.31 -7.67 -17.97
C LEU A 240 -26.58 -7.79 -19.32
N ASN A 241 -26.99 -7.03 -20.32
CA ASN A 241 -26.37 -7.02 -21.65
C ASN A 241 -25.17 -6.06 -21.68
N CYS A 242 -23.99 -6.55 -21.30
CA CYS A 242 -22.76 -5.78 -21.46
C CYS A 242 -22.27 -5.82 -22.91
N LYS A 243 -21.88 -4.68 -23.48
CA LYS A 243 -21.27 -4.62 -24.81
C LYS A 243 -19.95 -5.44 -24.78
N ARG A 244 -19.89 -6.42 -25.69
CA ARG A 244 -18.66 -7.16 -25.95
C ARG A 244 -17.91 -6.44 -27.06
N TYR A 245 -16.72 -5.93 -26.76
CA TYR A 245 -15.84 -5.40 -27.80
C TYR A 245 -14.97 -6.54 -28.30
N THR A 246 -15.07 -6.86 -29.59
CA THR A 246 -14.14 -7.75 -30.30
C THR A 246 -13.09 -6.90 -30.99
N ASP A 247 -11.87 -7.36 -31.02
CA ASP A 247 -10.82 -6.72 -31.80
C ASP A 247 -11.12 -6.99 -33.30
N ALA A 248 -11.47 -5.94 -34.00
CA ALA A 248 -11.78 -5.99 -35.44
C ALA A 248 -10.59 -6.51 -36.29
N SER A 249 -9.37 -6.49 -35.77
CA SER A 249 -8.18 -7.02 -36.44
C SER A 249 -8.12 -8.57 -36.46
N ARG A 250 -8.99 -9.25 -35.72
CA ARG A 250 -9.06 -10.73 -35.67
C ARG A 250 -10.14 -11.34 -36.55
N GLU A 251 -10.92 -10.54 -37.22
CA GLU A 251 -11.88 -11.03 -38.22
C GLU A 251 -11.20 -11.05 -39.59
N SER A 252 -10.33 -12.00 -39.83
CA SER A 252 -10.08 -12.48 -41.20
C SER A 252 -10.94 -13.71 -41.37
N PRO A 253 -11.96 -13.64 -42.22
CA PRO A 253 -12.72 -14.83 -42.61
C PRO A 253 -11.78 -15.71 -43.45
N ARG A 254 -11.68 -16.95 -43.09
CA ARG A 254 -11.31 -18.05 -44.03
C ARG A 254 -12.51 -18.90 -44.29
#